data_056e2724e803a7d9e0b3e3e0d7595f82
#
_entry.id   056e2724e803a7d9e0b3e3e0d7595f82
#
_cell.length_a   1.000
_cell.length_b   1.000
_cell.length_c   1.000
_cell.angle_alpha   90.00
_cell.angle_beta   90.00
_cell.angle_gamma   90.00
#
_symmetry.space_group_name_H-M   'P 1'
#
loop_
_entity.id
_entity.type
_entity.pdbx_description
1 polymer ?
#
loop_
_entity_poly.entity_id
_entity_poly.type
_entity_poly.pdbx_seq_one_letter_code
_entity_poly.pdbx_strand_id
1 'polypeptide(L)'
;MIKIGITGSISSGKTTASKILSRTRGPLFSADKEVKKLYRNKNIQRLLVKKFNIKRKSNVKALIKKIILRNKTSIKKLEKIIHPLIRKEMRSFSRKNEKKKTLFYEIPLLVENKLMNYFNVIIFLKAKRSVRLKRFKLK
;
A
#
# COMPACT_ATOMS: atom_id res chain seq x y z
N MET A 1 -0.59 -20.94 -9.37
CA MET A 1 -0.06 -19.60 -9.01
C MET A 1 -0.22 -19.39 -7.52
N ILE A 2 0.89 -19.20 -6.80
CA ILE A 2 0.90 -18.96 -5.34
C ILE A 2 1.01 -17.45 -5.11
N LYS A 3 0.14 -16.90 -4.28
CA LYS A 3 0.16 -15.48 -3.88
C LYS A 3 0.70 -15.36 -2.47
N ILE A 4 1.79 -14.65 -2.29
CA ILE A 4 2.47 -14.44 -1.02
C ILE A 4 2.30 -12.99 -0.59
N GLY A 5 1.58 -12.77 0.51
CA GLY A 5 1.46 -11.46 1.14
C GLY A 5 2.61 -11.21 2.12
N ILE A 6 3.23 -10.04 2.04
CA ILE A 6 4.30 -9.62 2.95
C ILE A 6 3.83 -8.37 3.69
N THR A 7 3.73 -8.49 5.01
CA THR A 7 3.26 -7.41 5.89
C THR A 7 4.12 -7.28 7.14
N GLY A 8 3.81 -6.34 7.99
CA GLY A 8 4.52 -6.09 9.25
C GLY A 8 4.50 -4.61 9.63
N SER A 9 4.98 -4.31 10.81
CA SER A 9 4.98 -2.95 11.37
C SER A 9 5.81 -1.96 10.55
N ILE A 10 5.60 -0.68 10.81
CA ILE A 10 6.41 0.41 10.24
C ILE A 10 7.90 0.17 10.55
N SER A 11 8.76 0.41 9.58
CA SER A 11 10.24 0.22 9.70
C SER A 11 10.69 -1.20 10.10
N SER A 12 9.85 -2.23 9.90
CA SER A 12 10.22 -3.63 10.15
C SER A 12 11.15 -4.24 9.09
N GLY A 13 11.33 -3.57 7.95
CA GLY A 13 12.17 -4.06 6.84
C GLY A 13 11.38 -4.73 5.71
N LYS A 14 10.06 -4.54 5.64
CA LYS A 14 9.19 -5.13 4.60
C LYS A 14 9.74 -4.97 3.18
N THR A 15 10.07 -3.74 2.80
CA THR A 15 10.53 -3.44 1.44
C THR A 15 11.82 -4.16 1.09
N THR A 16 12.75 -4.26 2.03
CA THR A 16 14.00 -5.00 1.84
C THR A 16 13.73 -6.49 1.69
N ALA A 17 12.96 -7.07 2.61
CA ALA A 17 12.60 -8.48 2.57
C ALA A 17 11.80 -8.82 1.30
N SER A 18 10.83 -7.99 0.92
CA SER A 18 10.04 -8.20 -0.30
C SER A 18 10.90 -8.24 -1.56
N LYS A 19 11.86 -7.32 -1.66
CA LYS A 19 12.80 -7.29 -2.80
C LYS A 19 13.71 -8.53 -2.83
N ILE A 20 14.24 -8.94 -1.69
CA ILE A 20 15.10 -10.13 -1.61
C ILE A 20 14.32 -11.40 -1.97
N LEU A 21 13.13 -11.59 -1.38
CA LEU A 21 12.32 -12.77 -1.61
C LEU A 21 11.82 -12.88 -3.06
N SER A 22 11.46 -11.75 -3.68
CA SER A 22 10.92 -11.74 -5.04
C SER A 22 11.97 -11.80 -6.13
N ARG A 23 13.23 -11.42 -5.85
CA ARG A 23 14.30 -11.17 -6.85
C ARG A 23 14.43 -12.26 -7.92
N THR A 24 14.38 -13.53 -7.52
CA THR A 24 14.53 -14.68 -8.44
C THR A 24 13.30 -15.58 -8.50
N ARG A 25 12.25 -15.28 -7.72
CA ARG A 25 11.11 -16.18 -7.52
C ARG A 25 9.82 -15.71 -8.17
N GLY A 26 9.69 -14.40 -8.45
CA GLY A 26 8.50 -13.88 -9.10
C GLY A 26 8.33 -12.37 -8.95
N PRO A 27 7.38 -11.80 -9.69
CA PRO A 27 7.14 -10.35 -9.67
C PRO A 27 6.59 -9.87 -8.32
N LEU A 28 6.91 -8.62 -7.98
CA LEU A 28 6.53 -7.95 -6.74
C LEU A 28 5.56 -6.81 -6.99
N PHE A 29 4.39 -6.87 -6.37
CA PHE A 29 3.45 -5.78 -6.21
C PHE A 29 3.75 -5.02 -4.91
N SER A 30 3.84 -3.70 -4.95
CA SER A 30 3.98 -2.87 -3.75
C SER A 30 2.82 -1.89 -3.65
N ALA A 31 1.98 -2.07 -2.62
CA ALA A 31 0.83 -1.21 -2.39
C ALA A 31 1.23 0.26 -2.20
N ASP A 32 2.34 0.53 -1.52
CA ASP A 32 2.84 1.90 -1.32
C ASP A 32 3.22 2.59 -2.63
N LYS A 33 3.81 1.83 -3.57
CA LYS A 33 4.12 2.36 -4.91
C LYS A 33 2.85 2.65 -5.71
N GLU A 34 1.85 1.77 -5.62
CA GLU A 34 0.58 1.97 -6.33
C GLU A 34 -0.19 3.16 -5.75
N VAL A 35 -0.24 3.33 -4.44
CA VAL A 35 -0.82 4.53 -3.81
C VAL A 35 -0.13 5.81 -4.32
N LYS A 36 1.20 5.82 -4.44
CA LYS A 36 1.93 6.96 -5.01
C LYS A 36 1.54 7.23 -6.46
N LYS A 37 1.32 6.19 -7.28
CA LYS A 37 0.83 6.34 -8.67
C LYS A 37 -0.59 6.91 -8.71
N LEU A 38 -1.49 6.44 -7.82
CA LEU A 38 -2.85 6.96 -7.72
C LEU A 38 -2.86 8.47 -7.44
N TYR A 39 -2.02 8.95 -6.52
CA TYR A 39 -1.91 10.39 -6.25
C TYR A 39 -1.37 11.23 -7.43
N ARG A 40 -0.70 10.60 -8.40
CA ARG A 40 -0.24 11.27 -9.64
C ARG A 40 -1.29 11.25 -10.75
N ASN A 41 -2.30 10.39 -10.63
CA ASN A 41 -3.36 10.28 -11.63
C ASN A 41 -4.32 11.47 -11.52
N LYS A 42 -4.46 12.23 -12.61
CA LYS A 42 -5.30 13.45 -12.67
C LYS A 42 -6.77 13.17 -12.34
N ASN A 43 -7.32 12.02 -12.78
CA ASN A 43 -8.72 11.66 -12.51
C ASN A 43 -8.93 11.37 -11.01
N ILE A 44 -7.97 10.67 -10.39
CA ILE A 44 -8.00 10.40 -8.95
C ILE A 44 -7.84 11.70 -8.17
N GLN A 45 -6.95 12.60 -8.58
CA GLN A 45 -6.82 13.92 -7.98
C GLN A 45 -8.13 14.71 -8.02
N ARG A 46 -8.82 14.73 -9.18
CA ARG A 46 -10.14 15.38 -9.32
C ARG A 46 -11.18 14.78 -8.38
N LEU A 47 -11.22 13.44 -8.29
CA LEU A 47 -12.11 12.72 -7.37
C LEU A 47 -11.83 13.12 -5.91
N LEU A 48 -10.57 13.15 -5.49
CA LEU A 48 -10.17 13.52 -4.14
C LEU A 48 -10.48 14.98 -3.83
N VAL A 49 -10.21 15.88 -4.77
CA VAL A 49 -10.57 17.32 -4.65
C VAL A 49 -12.07 17.48 -4.40
N LYS A 50 -12.91 16.81 -5.19
CA LYS A 50 -14.38 16.83 -5.03
C LYS A 50 -14.82 16.22 -3.70
N LYS A 51 -14.29 15.06 -3.33
CA LYS A 51 -14.71 14.34 -2.11
C LYS A 51 -14.28 15.02 -0.81
N PHE A 52 -13.16 15.74 -0.83
CA PHE A 52 -12.63 16.47 0.33
C PHE A 52 -12.88 17.99 0.29
N ASN A 53 -13.65 18.48 -0.68
CA ASN A 53 -13.98 19.91 -0.86
C ASN A 53 -12.71 20.79 -0.87
N ILE A 54 -11.69 20.38 -1.60
CA ILE A 54 -10.42 21.10 -1.67
C ILE A 54 -10.56 22.26 -2.64
N LYS A 55 -10.42 23.50 -2.15
CA LYS A 55 -10.56 24.72 -2.95
C LYS A 55 -9.36 24.97 -3.89
N ARG A 56 -8.17 24.49 -3.54
CA ARG A 56 -6.93 24.64 -4.35
C ARG A 56 -6.57 23.30 -5.01
N LYS A 57 -6.30 23.34 -6.32
CA LYS A 57 -5.93 22.15 -7.10
C LYS A 57 -4.45 21.79 -7.02
N SER A 58 -3.60 22.66 -6.43
CA SER A 58 -2.16 22.42 -6.27
C SER A 58 -1.87 21.53 -5.07
N ASN A 59 -0.97 20.57 -5.24
CA ASN A 59 -0.47 19.68 -4.18
C ASN A 59 -1.58 18.96 -3.36
N VAL A 60 -2.50 18.31 -4.07
CA VAL A 60 -3.64 17.58 -3.50
C VAL A 60 -3.22 16.62 -2.39
N LYS A 61 -2.09 15.91 -2.56
CA LYS A 61 -1.55 14.98 -1.56
C LYS A 61 -1.25 15.66 -0.23
N ALA A 62 -0.58 16.83 -0.25
CA ALA A 62 -0.25 17.57 0.97
C ALA A 62 -1.49 18.13 1.66
N LEU A 63 -2.48 18.59 0.89
CA LEU A 63 -3.74 19.08 1.42
C LEU A 63 -4.55 17.96 2.08
N ILE A 64 -4.64 16.80 1.47
CA ILE A 64 -5.29 15.61 2.06
C ILE A 64 -4.56 15.20 3.33
N LYS A 65 -3.22 15.17 3.36
CA LYS A 65 -2.44 14.88 4.56
C LYS A 65 -2.81 15.82 5.71
N LYS A 66 -2.93 17.12 5.47
CA LYS A 66 -3.38 18.09 6.49
C LYS A 66 -4.79 17.82 7.00
N ILE A 67 -5.72 17.47 6.11
CA ILE A 67 -7.12 17.16 6.48
C ILE A 67 -7.16 15.90 7.36
N ILE A 68 -6.42 14.87 7.01
CA ILE A 68 -6.36 13.60 7.74
C ILE A 68 -5.77 13.79 9.15
N LEU A 69 -4.72 14.61 9.28
CA LEU A 69 -4.11 14.90 10.58
C LEU A 69 -5.05 15.64 11.54
N ARG A 70 -5.99 16.42 11.00
CA ARG A 70 -6.96 17.17 11.80
C ARG A 70 -8.22 16.38 12.13
N ASN A 71 -8.57 15.39 11.32
CA ASN A 71 -9.85 14.69 11.48
C ASN A 71 -9.74 13.19 11.15
N LYS A 72 -9.88 12.36 12.17
CA LYS A 72 -9.82 10.88 12.05
C LYS A 72 -10.89 10.29 11.10
N THR A 73 -12.07 10.93 10.99
CA THR A 73 -13.12 10.47 10.07
C THR A 73 -12.70 10.59 8.61
N SER A 74 -11.83 11.55 8.31
CA SER A 74 -11.27 11.77 6.98
C SER A 74 -10.35 10.62 6.54
N ILE A 75 -9.69 9.93 7.48
CA ILE A 75 -8.90 8.72 7.19
C ILE A 75 -9.81 7.65 6.60
N LYS A 76 -10.92 7.33 7.28
CA LYS A 76 -11.88 6.32 6.81
C LYS A 76 -12.48 6.68 5.45
N LYS A 77 -12.73 7.97 5.21
CA LYS A 77 -13.22 8.48 3.92
C LYS A 77 -12.19 8.26 2.81
N LEU A 78 -10.91 8.52 3.06
CA LEU A 78 -9.82 8.28 2.12
C LEU A 78 -9.65 6.78 1.84
N GLU A 79 -9.66 5.95 2.88
CA GLU A 79 -9.56 4.49 2.78
C GLU A 79 -10.66 3.91 1.90
N LYS A 80 -11.91 4.35 2.05
CA LYS A 80 -13.05 3.94 1.21
C LYS A 80 -12.82 4.24 -0.29
N ILE A 81 -12.04 5.27 -0.61
CA ILE A 81 -11.71 5.63 -1.99
C ILE A 81 -10.50 4.83 -2.48
N ILE A 82 -9.44 4.75 -1.69
CA ILE A 82 -8.15 4.19 -2.11
C ILE A 82 -8.16 2.65 -2.11
N HIS A 83 -8.77 2.01 -1.12
CA HIS A 83 -8.74 0.54 -1.01
C HIS A 83 -9.34 -0.18 -2.22
N PRO A 84 -10.52 0.20 -2.77
CA PRO A 84 -11.05 -0.44 -3.98
C PRO A 84 -10.13 -0.29 -5.18
N LEU A 85 -9.45 0.87 -5.31
CA LEU A 85 -8.51 1.12 -6.39
C LEU A 85 -7.28 0.22 -6.27
N ILE A 86 -6.71 0.11 -5.09
CA ILE A 86 -5.57 -0.80 -4.83
C ILE A 86 -5.96 -2.26 -5.08
N ARG A 87 -7.14 -2.69 -4.64
CA ARG A 87 -7.64 -4.05 -4.92
C ARG A 87 -7.81 -4.31 -6.42
N LYS A 88 -8.23 -3.30 -7.18
CA LYS A 88 -8.30 -3.39 -8.65
C LYS A 88 -6.91 -3.58 -9.26
N GLU A 89 -5.92 -2.81 -8.81
CA GLU A 89 -4.53 -2.93 -9.26
C GLU A 89 -3.92 -4.29 -8.87
N MET A 90 -4.20 -4.82 -7.68
CA MET A 90 -3.79 -6.16 -7.27
C MET A 90 -4.35 -7.24 -8.22
N ARG A 91 -5.64 -7.16 -8.56
CA ARG A 91 -6.25 -8.10 -9.51
C ARG A 91 -5.66 -7.98 -10.91
N SER A 92 -5.42 -6.75 -11.37
CA SER A 92 -4.77 -6.48 -12.65
C SER A 92 -3.36 -7.07 -12.69
N PHE A 93 -2.58 -6.86 -11.62
CA PHE A 93 -1.24 -7.42 -11.47
C PHE A 93 -1.26 -8.97 -11.51
N SER A 94 -2.20 -9.61 -10.80
CA SER A 94 -2.36 -11.08 -10.84
C SER A 94 -2.63 -11.58 -12.26
N ARG A 95 -3.55 -10.93 -12.99
CA ARG A 95 -3.90 -11.32 -14.38
C ARG A 95 -2.71 -11.15 -15.33
N LYS A 96 -2.01 -10.03 -15.26
CA LYS A 96 -0.81 -9.78 -16.09
C LYS A 96 0.31 -10.78 -15.87
N ASN A 97 0.33 -11.41 -14.71
CA ASN A 97 1.36 -12.35 -14.30
C ASN A 97 0.82 -13.78 -14.09
N GLU A 98 -0.30 -14.14 -14.72
CA GLU A 98 -0.97 -15.45 -14.52
C GLU A 98 -0.09 -16.66 -14.83
N LYS A 99 0.86 -16.51 -15.77
CA LYS A 99 1.83 -17.56 -16.13
C LYS A 99 2.96 -17.75 -15.13
N LYS A 100 3.07 -16.88 -14.12
CA LYS A 100 4.11 -16.99 -13.08
C LYS A 100 3.67 -17.94 -11.98
N LYS A 101 4.60 -18.77 -11.49
CA LYS A 101 4.31 -19.72 -10.39
C LYS A 101 4.03 -19.02 -9.07
N THR A 102 4.72 -17.91 -8.79
CA THR A 102 4.64 -17.19 -7.52
C THR A 102 4.54 -15.70 -7.75
N LEU A 103 3.65 -15.04 -7.01
CA LEU A 103 3.50 -13.58 -6.99
C LEU A 103 3.70 -13.07 -5.56
N PHE A 104 4.46 -12.00 -5.41
CA PHE A 104 4.71 -11.35 -4.13
C PHE A 104 3.95 -10.04 -4.01
N TYR A 105 3.40 -9.77 -2.82
CA TYR A 105 2.63 -8.56 -2.54
C TYR A 105 3.10 -7.94 -1.24
N GLU A 106 3.76 -6.80 -1.31
CA GLU A 106 4.08 -5.97 -0.15
C GLU A 106 2.89 -5.08 0.19
N ILE A 107 2.19 -5.42 1.29
CA ILE A 107 0.98 -4.70 1.70
C ILE A 107 1.10 -4.32 3.19
N PRO A 108 1.29 -3.04 3.50
CA PRO A 108 1.13 -2.54 4.86
C PRO A 108 -0.31 -2.76 5.33
N LEU A 109 -0.50 -3.06 6.61
CA LEU A 109 -1.83 -3.24 7.20
C LEU A 109 -2.70 -4.30 6.49
N LEU A 110 -2.08 -5.41 6.04
CA LEU A 110 -2.75 -6.48 5.31
C LEU A 110 -3.88 -7.12 6.14
N VAL A 111 -3.60 -7.33 7.42
CA VAL A 111 -4.55 -7.96 8.36
C VAL A 111 -5.71 -7.01 8.66
N GLU A 112 -5.40 -5.75 8.96
CA GLU A 112 -6.37 -4.71 9.28
C GLU A 112 -7.31 -4.43 8.10
N ASN A 113 -6.82 -4.58 6.88
CA ASN A 113 -7.60 -4.41 5.65
C ASN A 113 -8.37 -5.68 5.22
N LYS A 114 -8.40 -6.72 6.06
CA LYS A 114 -9.11 -7.98 5.81
C LYS A 114 -8.73 -8.64 4.47
N LEU A 115 -7.45 -8.56 4.10
CA LEU A 115 -6.94 -9.11 2.85
C LEU A 115 -6.34 -10.52 3.00
N MET A 116 -6.43 -11.12 4.18
CA MET A 116 -5.81 -12.42 4.47
C MET A 116 -6.24 -13.50 3.49
N ASN A 117 -7.52 -13.58 3.17
CA ASN A 117 -8.08 -14.61 2.28
C ASN A 117 -7.67 -14.45 0.80
N TYR A 118 -6.99 -13.36 0.45
CA TYR A 118 -6.48 -13.16 -0.91
C TYR A 118 -5.17 -13.91 -1.17
N PHE A 119 -4.46 -14.31 -0.11
CA PHE A 119 -3.13 -14.89 -0.16
C PHE A 119 -3.11 -16.35 0.25
N ASN A 120 -2.27 -17.15 -0.40
CA ASN A 120 -2.01 -18.53 -0.02
C ASN A 120 -1.04 -18.60 1.17
N VAL A 121 -0.11 -17.65 1.26
CA VAL A 121 0.88 -17.53 2.33
C VAL A 121 1.00 -16.08 2.76
N ILE A 122 1.13 -15.85 4.06
CA ILE A 122 1.37 -14.52 4.62
C ILE A 122 2.67 -14.56 5.42
N ILE A 123 3.61 -13.68 5.06
CA ILE A 123 4.85 -13.48 5.78
C ILE A 123 4.72 -12.19 6.61
N PHE A 124 4.73 -12.36 7.93
CA PHE A 124 4.69 -11.23 8.86
C PHE A 124 6.09 -10.89 9.37
N LEU A 125 6.57 -9.69 9.05
CA LEU A 125 7.88 -9.21 9.47
C LEU A 125 7.79 -8.47 10.80
N LYS A 126 8.45 -9.04 11.80
CA LYS A 126 8.56 -8.47 13.14
C LYS A 126 9.98 -7.95 13.39
N ALA A 127 10.10 -6.77 13.99
CA ALA A 127 11.38 -6.24 14.46
C ALA A 127 11.19 -5.57 15.82
N LYS A 128 12.22 -5.62 16.67
CA LYS A 128 12.21 -4.97 17.99
C LYS A 128 11.92 -3.47 17.85
N ARG A 129 11.18 -2.90 18.80
CA ARG A 129 10.81 -1.48 18.80
C ARG A 129 12.02 -0.55 18.67
N SER A 130 13.10 -0.84 19.42
CA SER A 130 14.36 -0.08 19.36
C SER A 130 14.97 -0.03 17.96
N VAL A 131 15.00 -1.18 17.27
CA VAL A 131 15.49 -1.29 15.88
C VAL A 131 14.62 -0.50 14.92
N ARG A 132 13.29 -0.60 15.06
CA ARG A 132 12.34 0.14 14.22
C ARG A 132 12.45 1.65 14.41
N LEU A 133 12.60 2.13 15.65
CA LEU A 133 12.80 3.54 15.96
C LEU A 133 14.10 4.08 15.36
N LYS A 134 15.21 3.33 15.49
CA LYS A 134 16.49 3.70 14.85
C LYS A 134 16.34 3.83 13.34
N ARG A 135 15.73 2.84 12.68
CA ARG A 135 15.48 2.87 11.24
C ARG A 135 14.53 3.99 10.80
N PHE A 136 13.55 4.33 11.62
CA PHE A 136 12.59 5.42 11.34
C PHE A 136 13.28 6.79 11.39
N LYS A 137 14.18 7.02 12.35
CA LYS A 137 14.95 8.28 12.48
C LYS A 137 15.95 8.47 11.32
N LEU A 138 16.39 7.40 10.67
CA LEU A 138 17.33 7.45 9.54
C LEU A 138 16.67 7.66 8.16
N LYS A 139 15.34 7.75 8.10
CA LYS A 139 14.56 8.02 6.88
C LYS A 139 14.19 9.48 6.77
#